data_dedfbfca38b89cb71b0deb24f58bb7c0
#
_entry.id   dedfbfca38b89cb71b0deb24f58bb7c0
#
_cell.length_a   1.000
_cell.length_b   1.000
_cell.length_c   1.000
_cell.angle_alpha   90.00
_cell.angle_beta   90.00
_cell.angle_gamma   90.00
#
_symmetry.space_group_name_H-M   'P 1'
#
loop_
_entity.id
_entity.type
_entity.pdbx_description
1 polymer ?
#
loop_
_entity_poly.entity_id
_entity_poly.type
_entity_poly.pdbx_seq_one_letter_code
_entity_poly.pdbx_strand_id
1 'polypeptide(L)'
;MTKGVVLFAFNNSDIDYIKQAIYCAKRVKQYLKVPVQLITDTIDYVETQYPFYKKYIDEITYTPTPKGSIKKFYDGIYANKRLEWKNTARTNAYELSIFDKTIVIDTDLLISNDKLLTCFSMPDDFMIAKDYNLINQSKSHADLDRISDSTIPMYWATILYFTKSDTAKKVFNLVEHIKENYNYYRLVYSITEKKFRNDFAFSIAVHMMRGFVEDSHWPTTLPSDMWVSTDKDILIDAKGSKIKMLAHQDYDYTAVKLTDATTHVMNKFSLNSFIDKEFTDE
;
A
#
# COMPACT_ATOMS: atom_id res chain seq x y z
N MET A 1 -2.24 -23.90 -8.35
CA MET A 1 -1.77 -22.50 -8.34
C MET A 1 -1.69 -22.02 -6.91
N THR A 2 -0.50 -21.59 -6.51
CA THR A 2 -0.25 -20.99 -5.19
C THR A 2 -0.84 -19.60 -5.12
N LYS A 3 -1.32 -19.19 -3.94
CA LYS A 3 -1.88 -17.85 -3.73
C LYS A 3 -1.39 -17.26 -2.41
N GLY A 4 -1.16 -15.97 -2.36
CA GLY A 4 -0.70 -15.30 -1.14
C GLY A 4 -0.64 -13.79 -1.22
N VAL A 5 -0.18 -13.21 -0.12
CA VAL A 5 0.01 -11.76 0.04
C VAL A 5 1.50 -11.45 0.08
N VAL A 6 1.90 -10.38 -0.58
CA VAL A 6 3.27 -9.85 -0.58
C VAL A 6 3.30 -8.47 0.09
N LEU A 7 4.23 -8.31 1.00
CA LEU A 7 4.54 -7.07 1.71
C LEU A 7 5.96 -6.62 1.39
N PHE A 8 6.14 -5.32 1.17
CA PHE A 8 7.46 -4.70 1.00
C PHE A 8 7.76 -3.80 2.20
N ALA A 9 8.84 -4.06 2.92
CA ALA A 9 9.21 -3.27 4.09
C ALA A 9 10.70 -2.90 4.09
N PHE A 10 10.97 -1.59 4.14
CA PHE A 10 12.32 -1.01 4.19
C PHE A 10 12.35 0.07 5.25
N ASN A 11 13.02 -0.19 6.36
CA ASN A 11 13.11 0.72 7.49
C ASN A 11 13.85 2.02 7.13
N ASN A 12 13.47 3.10 7.78
CA ASN A 12 14.26 4.33 7.84
C ASN A 12 14.67 4.65 9.30
N SER A 13 15.21 5.82 9.55
CA SER A 13 15.75 6.19 10.88
C SER A 13 14.71 6.22 12.01
N ASP A 14 13.43 6.44 11.70
CA ASP A 14 12.37 6.72 12.69
C ASP A 14 11.13 5.84 12.54
N ILE A 15 10.92 5.25 11.37
CA ILE A 15 9.75 4.43 11.08
C ILE A 15 10.20 3.01 10.84
N ASP A 16 9.69 2.10 11.67
CA ASP A 16 9.90 0.67 11.53
C ASP A 16 8.79 0.05 10.65
N TYR A 17 9.05 -0.05 9.35
CA TYR A 17 8.14 -0.67 8.39
C TYR A 17 8.11 -2.20 8.52
N ILE A 18 9.18 -2.83 9.07
CA ILE A 18 9.19 -4.26 9.37
C ILE A 18 8.13 -4.57 10.43
N LYS A 19 8.08 -3.78 11.50
CA LYS A 19 7.07 -3.90 12.55
C LYS A 19 5.65 -3.76 11.97
N GLN A 20 5.43 -2.76 11.10
CA GLN A 20 4.16 -2.58 10.40
C GLN A 20 3.81 -3.79 9.52
N ALA A 21 4.80 -4.35 8.79
CA ALA A 21 4.60 -5.52 7.95
C ALA A 21 4.19 -6.76 8.75
N ILE A 22 4.82 -7.00 9.90
CA ILE A 22 4.47 -8.13 10.79
C ILE A 22 3.05 -7.96 11.32
N TYR A 23 2.67 -6.75 11.74
CA TYR A 23 1.31 -6.49 12.19
C TYR A 23 0.29 -6.63 11.05
N CYS A 24 0.60 -6.11 9.86
CA CYS A 24 -0.24 -6.31 8.67
C CYS A 24 -0.38 -7.81 8.34
N ALA A 25 0.71 -8.59 8.42
CA ALA A 25 0.70 -10.04 8.23
C ALA A 25 -0.18 -10.75 9.26
N LYS A 26 -0.14 -10.34 10.55
CA LYS A 26 -1.06 -10.81 11.60
C LYS A 26 -2.52 -10.61 11.18
N ARG A 27 -2.86 -9.45 10.63
CA ARG A 27 -4.21 -9.13 10.13
C ARG A 27 -4.56 -9.98 8.89
N VAL A 28 -3.63 -10.17 7.95
CA VAL A 28 -3.80 -11.06 6.80
C VAL A 28 -4.10 -12.49 7.25
N LYS A 29 -3.33 -13.03 8.20
CA LYS A 29 -3.59 -14.37 8.77
C LYS A 29 -4.96 -14.48 9.42
N GLN A 30 -5.38 -13.44 10.12
CA GLN A 30 -6.66 -13.41 10.81
C GLN A 30 -7.85 -13.41 9.84
N TYR A 31 -7.82 -12.56 8.80
CA TYR A 31 -8.97 -12.31 7.94
C TYR A 31 -8.91 -13.05 6.61
N LEU A 32 -7.73 -13.12 5.98
CA LEU A 32 -7.59 -13.75 4.66
C LEU A 32 -7.13 -15.20 4.75
N LYS A 33 -6.42 -15.60 5.82
CA LYS A 33 -5.94 -16.97 6.05
C LYS A 33 -5.10 -17.52 4.89
N VAL A 34 -4.31 -16.66 4.26
CA VAL A 34 -3.40 -17.01 3.16
C VAL A 34 -1.94 -16.86 3.57
N PRO A 35 -0.99 -17.50 2.86
CA PRO A 35 0.43 -17.28 3.08
C PRO A 35 0.84 -15.82 2.84
N VAL A 36 1.86 -15.38 3.59
CA VAL A 36 2.43 -14.04 3.51
C VAL A 36 3.92 -14.13 3.22
N GLN A 37 4.37 -13.44 2.19
CA GLN A 37 5.78 -13.21 1.87
C GLN A 37 6.16 -11.78 2.24
N LEU A 38 7.25 -11.62 2.99
CA LEU A 38 7.88 -10.33 3.27
C LEU A 38 9.09 -10.14 2.36
N ILE A 39 9.17 -9.01 1.67
CA ILE A 39 10.33 -8.61 0.87
C ILE A 39 11.01 -7.43 1.56
N THR A 40 12.30 -7.60 1.91
CA THR A 40 13.05 -6.62 2.71
C THR A 40 14.55 -6.67 2.39
N ASP A 41 15.26 -5.64 2.82
CA ASP A 41 16.73 -5.54 2.76
C ASP A 41 17.44 -5.95 4.06
N THR A 42 16.67 -6.33 5.11
CA THR A 42 17.22 -6.54 6.47
C THR A 42 16.62 -7.78 7.14
N ILE A 43 16.94 -9.00 6.63
CA ILE A 43 16.44 -10.26 7.20
C ILE A 43 16.90 -10.42 8.66
N ASP A 44 18.19 -10.18 8.95
CA ASP A 44 18.75 -10.33 10.31
C ASP A 44 18.03 -9.43 11.33
N TYR A 45 17.59 -8.24 10.90
CA TYR A 45 16.81 -7.36 11.75
C TYR A 45 15.44 -7.98 12.09
N VAL A 46 14.75 -8.57 11.11
CA VAL A 46 13.46 -9.25 11.33
C VAL A 46 13.63 -10.37 12.34
N GLU A 47 14.65 -11.22 12.16
CA GLU A 47 14.90 -12.39 13.00
C GLU A 47 15.30 -12.02 14.44
N THR A 48 16.08 -10.95 14.58
CA THR A 48 16.60 -10.52 15.90
C THR A 48 15.58 -9.70 16.69
N GLN A 49 14.90 -8.76 16.04
CA GLN A 49 13.98 -7.86 16.74
C GLN A 49 12.58 -8.45 16.91
N TYR A 50 12.16 -9.34 16.00
CA TYR A 50 10.82 -9.90 15.98
C TYR A 50 10.85 -11.44 15.84
N PRO A 51 11.46 -12.20 16.79
CA PRO A 51 11.65 -13.65 16.68
C PRO A 51 10.32 -14.42 16.49
N PHE A 52 9.21 -13.82 16.88
CA PHE A 52 7.86 -14.36 16.71
C PHE A 52 7.28 -14.17 15.27
N TYR A 53 7.99 -13.53 14.35
CA TYR A 53 7.49 -13.20 13.00
C TYR A 53 6.96 -14.43 12.24
N LYS A 54 7.55 -15.62 12.50
CA LYS A 54 7.14 -16.90 11.87
C LYS A 54 5.69 -17.30 12.15
N LYS A 55 5.05 -16.69 13.16
CA LYS A 55 3.61 -16.88 13.40
C LYS A 55 2.77 -16.29 12.25
N TYR A 56 3.28 -15.29 11.54
CA TYR A 56 2.50 -14.47 10.59
C TYR A 56 3.10 -14.41 9.19
N ILE A 57 4.42 -14.52 9.06
CA ILE A 57 5.15 -14.48 7.79
C ILE A 57 5.66 -15.88 7.47
N ASP A 58 5.30 -16.38 6.30
CA ASP A 58 5.67 -17.74 5.86
C ASP A 58 7.01 -17.74 5.13
N GLU A 59 7.35 -16.66 4.43
CA GLU A 59 8.58 -16.55 3.65
C GLU A 59 9.15 -15.12 3.73
N ILE A 60 10.48 -15.02 3.81
CA ILE A 60 11.19 -13.74 3.70
C ILE A 60 12.11 -13.81 2.49
N THR A 61 11.99 -12.81 1.61
CA THR A 61 12.83 -12.67 0.43
C THR A 61 13.70 -11.42 0.57
N TYR A 62 15.01 -11.61 0.43
CA TYR A 62 15.94 -10.48 0.39
C TYR A 62 15.85 -9.73 -0.95
N THR A 63 15.88 -8.43 -0.88
CA THR A 63 16.14 -7.55 -2.03
C THR A 63 17.03 -6.38 -1.58
N PRO A 64 17.94 -5.91 -2.44
CA PRO A 64 18.76 -4.73 -2.09
C PRO A 64 17.91 -3.52 -1.76
N THR A 65 18.40 -2.69 -0.84
CA THR A 65 17.75 -1.43 -0.47
C THR A 65 17.45 -0.59 -1.72
N PRO A 66 16.18 -0.30 -2.02
CA PRO A 66 15.86 0.53 -3.18
C PRO A 66 16.28 1.98 -2.95
N LYS A 67 16.63 2.67 -4.03
CA LYS A 67 16.95 4.10 -3.97
C LYS A 67 15.75 4.87 -3.42
N GLY A 68 15.94 5.51 -2.28
CA GLY A 68 14.92 6.29 -1.60
C GLY A 68 14.81 7.74 -2.08
N SER A 69 13.79 8.41 -1.58
CA SER A 69 13.61 9.86 -1.72
C SER A 69 13.22 10.46 -0.37
N ILE A 70 13.62 11.71 -0.13
CA ILE A 70 13.23 12.40 1.12
C ILE A 70 11.79 12.87 1.01
N LYS A 71 10.95 12.40 1.94
CA LYS A 71 9.55 12.84 2.09
C LYS A 71 9.35 13.48 3.47
N LYS A 72 8.33 14.32 3.57
CA LYS A 72 7.84 14.87 4.82
C LYS A 72 6.75 13.95 5.37
N PHE A 73 6.94 13.47 6.59
CA PHE A 73 5.99 12.66 7.33
C PHE A 73 5.43 13.47 8.48
N TYR A 74 4.14 13.44 8.69
CA TYR A 74 3.48 14.12 9.79
C TYR A 74 3.14 13.12 10.89
N ASP A 75 3.19 13.60 12.13
CA ASP A 75 2.65 12.93 13.31
C ASP A 75 1.59 13.84 13.92
N GLY A 76 0.40 13.75 13.39
CA GLY A 76 -0.66 14.70 13.67
C GLY A 76 -0.37 16.10 13.10
N ILE A 77 -0.99 17.13 13.69
CA ILE A 77 -0.88 18.52 13.21
C ILE A 77 0.35 19.27 13.72
N TYR A 78 0.95 18.80 14.82
CA TYR A 78 1.99 19.55 15.54
C TYR A 78 3.41 19.08 15.22
N ALA A 79 3.59 17.86 14.75
CA ALA A 79 4.92 17.31 14.51
C ALA A 79 5.09 16.80 13.08
N ASN A 80 6.30 16.92 12.56
CA ASN A 80 6.69 16.34 11.28
C ASN A 80 8.20 16.10 11.21
N LYS A 81 8.60 15.13 10.41
CA LYS A 81 9.99 14.82 10.12
C LYS A 81 10.22 14.65 8.62
N ARG A 82 11.43 14.97 8.15
CA ARG A 82 11.88 14.64 6.80
C ARG A 82 12.68 13.35 6.86
N LEU A 83 12.15 12.27 6.30
CA LEU A 83 12.72 10.95 6.36
C LEU A 83 12.87 10.36 4.97
N GLU A 84 13.75 9.40 4.82
CA GLU A 84 13.90 8.64 3.59
C GLU A 84 12.68 7.71 3.40
N TRP A 85 12.14 7.73 2.19
CA TRP A 85 11.09 6.82 1.75
C TRP A 85 11.65 5.90 0.66
N LYS A 86 11.63 4.59 0.91
CA LYS A 86 12.31 3.57 0.11
C LYS A 86 11.36 2.64 -0.66
N ASN A 87 10.06 2.80 -0.57
CA ASN A 87 9.08 1.85 -1.12
C ASN A 87 8.94 1.98 -2.66
N THR A 88 10.05 1.86 -3.38
CA THR A 88 10.07 1.85 -4.86
C THR A 88 10.27 0.44 -5.44
N ALA A 89 10.57 -0.58 -4.61
CA ALA A 89 10.78 -1.95 -5.03
C ALA A 89 9.49 -2.69 -5.41
N ARG A 90 8.32 -2.14 -5.06
CA ARG A 90 7.01 -2.72 -5.42
C ARG A 90 6.84 -2.93 -6.92
N THR A 91 7.49 -2.11 -7.74
CA THR A 91 7.50 -2.25 -9.19
C THR A 91 8.03 -3.61 -9.65
N ASN A 92 8.83 -4.31 -8.81
CA ASN A 92 9.37 -5.64 -9.08
C ASN A 92 8.52 -6.78 -8.46
N ALA A 93 7.30 -6.49 -8.00
CA ALA A 93 6.50 -7.48 -7.30
C ALA A 93 6.17 -8.71 -8.17
N TYR A 94 6.03 -8.55 -9.48
CA TYR A 94 5.81 -9.66 -10.39
C TYR A 94 6.96 -10.66 -10.35
N GLU A 95 8.20 -10.21 -10.40
CA GLU A 95 9.38 -11.09 -10.41
C GLU A 95 9.68 -11.65 -9.01
N LEU A 96 9.49 -10.86 -7.96
CA LEU A 96 9.85 -11.22 -6.59
C LEU A 96 8.81 -12.10 -5.88
N SER A 97 7.56 -12.09 -6.32
CA SER A 97 6.51 -12.93 -5.70
C SER A 97 6.75 -14.41 -5.98
N ILE A 98 6.65 -15.22 -4.93
CA ILE A 98 6.70 -16.70 -5.01
C ILE A 98 5.34 -17.31 -5.36
N PHE A 99 4.26 -16.51 -5.45
CA PHE A 99 2.91 -17.01 -5.69
C PHE A 99 2.48 -16.87 -7.15
N ASP A 100 1.67 -17.81 -7.63
CA ASP A 100 1.02 -17.73 -8.95
C ASP A 100 -0.06 -16.65 -9.00
N LYS A 101 -0.78 -16.47 -7.86
CA LYS A 101 -1.80 -15.44 -7.65
C LYS A 101 -1.40 -14.60 -6.45
N THR A 102 -1.14 -13.33 -6.67
CA THR A 102 -0.54 -12.44 -5.67
C THR A 102 -1.42 -11.24 -5.38
N ILE A 103 -1.66 -10.95 -4.10
CA ILE A 103 -2.11 -9.64 -3.64
C ILE A 103 -0.91 -8.93 -3.03
N VAL A 104 -0.55 -7.77 -3.55
CA VAL A 104 0.45 -6.87 -2.95
C VAL A 104 -0.28 -5.80 -2.16
N ILE A 105 0.10 -5.58 -0.92
CA ILE A 105 -0.47 -4.54 -0.06
C ILE A 105 0.60 -3.72 0.64
N ASP A 106 0.26 -2.50 1.00
CA ASP A 106 1.11 -1.65 1.84
C ASP A 106 1.16 -2.16 3.28
N THR A 107 2.30 -2.01 3.94
CA THR A 107 2.52 -2.46 5.32
C THR A 107 1.66 -1.75 6.36
N ASP A 108 1.15 -0.59 6.01
CA ASP A 108 0.30 0.28 6.82
C ASP A 108 -1.20 0.12 6.50
N LEU A 109 -1.55 -0.98 5.84
CA LEU A 109 -2.94 -1.35 5.58
C LEU A 109 -3.49 -2.25 6.69
N LEU A 110 -4.54 -1.81 7.36
CA LEU A 110 -5.27 -2.59 8.36
C LEU A 110 -6.40 -3.38 7.68
N ILE A 111 -6.16 -4.66 7.42
CA ILE A 111 -7.18 -5.58 6.91
C ILE A 111 -8.18 -5.88 8.04
N SER A 112 -9.50 -5.74 7.78
CA SER A 112 -10.55 -5.93 8.77
C SER A 112 -11.71 -6.83 8.29
N ASN A 113 -11.61 -7.34 7.07
CA ASN A 113 -12.57 -8.28 6.48
C ASN A 113 -11.87 -9.19 5.45
N ASP A 114 -12.64 -10.07 4.84
CA ASP A 114 -12.15 -11.08 3.89
C ASP A 114 -12.43 -10.72 2.41
N LYS A 115 -12.94 -9.54 2.12
CA LYS A 115 -13.34 -9.12 0.75
C LYS A 115 -12.24 -9.33 -0.30
N LEU A 116 -10.97 -9.10 0.07
CA LEU A 116 -9.83 -9.31 -0.83
C LEU A 116 -9.66 -10.76 -1.30
N LEU A 117 -10.22 -11.75 -0.61
CA LEU A 117 -10.20 -13.15 -1.06
C LEU A 117 -10.91 -13.34 -2.39
N THR A 118 -11.89 -12.51 -2.70
CA THR A 118 -12.63 -12.55 -3.96
C THR A 118 -11.71 -12.40 -5.17
N CYS A 119 -10.61 -11.65 -5.06
CA CYS A 119 -9.60 -11.48 -6.12
C CYS A 119 -9.08 -12.82 -6.64
N PHE A 120 -8.86 -13.80 -5.74
CA PHE A 120 -8.31 -15.10 -6.12
C PHE A 120 -9.25 -15.97 -6.97
N SER A 121 -10.54 -15.66 -6.97
CA SER A 121 -11.57 -16.38 -7.74
C SER A 121 -12.01 -15.63 -9.00
N MET A 122 -11.60 -14.37 -9.16
CA MET A 122 -11.89 -13.61 -10.38
C MET A 122 -11.03 -14.08 -11.56
N PRO A 123 -11.52 -13.94 -12.80
CA PRO A 123 -10.79 -14.35 -14.00
C PRO A 123 -9.69 -13.35 -14.41
N ASP A 124 -9.59 -12.23 -13.71
CA ASP A 124 -8.73 -11.13 -14.08
C ASP A 124 -7.25 -11.45 -13.81
N ASP A 125 -6.40 -11.08 -14.75
CA ASP A 125 -4.95 -11.23 -14.65
C ASP A 125 -4.27 -10.12 -13.83
N PHE A 126 -4.91 -8.96 -13.78
CA PHE A 126 -4.42 -7.78 -13.05
C PHE A 126 -5.58 -6.93 -12.57
N MET A 127 -5.53 -6.54 -11.31
CA MET A 127 -6.49 -5.62 -10.67
C MET A 127 -5.74 -4.63 -9.79
N ILE A 128 -6.29 -3.43 -9.66
CA ILE A 128 -5.68 -2.36 -8.85
C ILE A 128 -6.79 -1.54 -8.15
N ALA A 129 -6.51 -1.06 -6.95
CA ALA A 129 -7.46 -0.21 -6.22
C ALA A 129 -7.65 1.12 -6.96
N LYS A 130 -8.92 1.53 -7.12
CA LYS A 130 -9.30 2.82 -7.71
C LYS A 130 -10.13 3.64 -6.73
N ASP A 131 -11.21 3.04 -6.24
CA ASP A 131 -12.15 3.70 -5.35
C ASP A 131 -11.69 3.61 -3.90
N TYR A 132 -11.92 4.67 -3.15
CA TYR A 132 -11.57 4.78 -1.74
C TYR A 132 -12.52 5.74 -1.04
N ASN A 133 -12.62 5.60 0.29
CA ASN A 133 -13.36 6.50 1.16
C ASN A 133 -12.37 7.29 2.03
N LEU A 134 -12.56 8.59 2.15
CA LEU A 134 -11.76 9.40 3.09
C LEU A 134 -12.37 9.33 4.49
N ILE A 135 -11.54 9.08 5.49
CA ILE A 135 -11.94 9.14 6.91
C ILE A 135 -12.33 10.56 7.28
N ASN A 136 -11.60 11.52 6.73
CA ASN A 136 -11.88 12.94 6.86
C ASN A 136 -12.65 13.44 5.63
N GLN A 137 -13.92 13.76 5.80
CA GLN A 137 -14.79 14.26 4.73
C GLN A 137 -14.44 15.68 4.22
N SER A 138 -13.46 16.35 4.85
CA SER A 138 -13.09 17.74 4.52
C SER A 138 -12.24 17.88 3.24
N LYS A 139 -11.75 16.78 2.64
CA LYS A 139 -11.04 16.82 1.36
C LYS A 139 -11.98 16.47 0.22
N SER A 140 -11.96 17.30 -0.82
CA SER A 140 -12.57 16.98 -2.10
C SER A 140 -11.90 15.73 -2.67
N HIS A 141 -12.66 14.74 -3.08
CA HIS A 141 -12.16 13.56 -3.81
C HIS A 141 -11.41 13.96 -5.10
N ALA A 142 -11.76 15.13 -5.67
CA ALA A 142 -11.21 15.61 -6.94
C ALA A 142 -9.67 15.65 -7.00
N ASP A 143 -9.00 15.99 -5.90
CA ASP A 143 -7.53 16.08 -5.84
C ASP A 143 -6.80 14.72 -5.90
N LEU A 144 -7.54 13.62 -5.81
CA LEU A 144 -6.98 12.27 -5.74
C LEU A 144 -7.56 11.33 -6.80
N ASP A 145 -8.49 11.81 -7.62
CA ASP A 145 -9.14 11.01 -8.66
C ASP A 145 -8.33 10.94 -9.95
N ARG A 146 -7.45 11.92 -10.16
CA ARG A 146 -6.58 12.03 -11.33
C ARG A 146 -5.14 12.26 -10.92
N ILE A 147 -4.20 11.86 -11.78
CA ILE A 147 -2.75 12.04 -11.49
C ILE A 147 -2.30 13.50 -11.64
N SER A 148 -3.09 14.33 -12.35
CA SER A 148 -2.96 15.78 -12.44
C SER A 148 -4.30 16.37 -12.94
N ASP A 149 -4.48 17.67 -12.84
CA ASP A 149 -5.76 18.39 -13.08
C ASP A 149 -6.41 18.12 -14.45
N SER A 150 -5.64 17.76 -15.45
CA SER A 150 -6.10 17.63 -16.84
C SER A 150 -5.78 16.27 -17.48
N THR A 151 -5.50 15.24 -16.67
CA THR A 151 -5.01 13.97 -17.20
C THR A 151 -5.85 12.76 -16.77
N ILE A 152 -5.22 11.59 -16.73
CA ILE A 152 -5.83 10.29 -16.59
C ILE A 152 -6.27 9.99 -15.15
N PRO A 153 -7.21 9.04 -14.95
CA PRO A 153 -7.60 8.56 -13.64
C PRO A 153 -6.41 8.03 -12.85
N MET A 154 -6.42 8.30 -11.55
CA MET A 154 -5.43 7.75 -10.61
C MET A 154 -5.88 6.39 -10.11
N TYR A 155 -4.93 5.46 -10.05
CA TYR A 155 -5.07 4.16 -9.39
C TYR A 155 -4.13 4.11 -8.19
N TRP A 156 -4.58 3.41 -7.14
CA TRP A 156 -3.86 3.32 -5.89
C TRP A 156 -3.05 2.03 -5.81
N ALA A 157 -1.74 2.14 -5.92
CA ALA A 157 -0.84 1.00 -5.77
C ALA A 157 -0.75 0.46 -4.33
N THR A 158 -1.57 0.97 -3.42
CA THR A 158 -1.72 0.47 -2.04
C THR A 158 -2.17 -0.99 -2.02
N ILE A 159 -3.05 -1.36 -2.96
CA ILE A 159 -3.48 -2.75 -3.16
C ILE A 159 -3.44 -3.08 -4.65
N LEU A 160 -2.70 -4.13 -4.98
CA LEU A 160 -2.59 -4.70 -6.31
C LEU A 160 -2.92 -6.19 -6.25
N TYR A 161 -3.55 -6.71 -7.29
CA TYR A 161 -3.64 -8.16 -7.52
C TYR A 161 -3.12 -8.49 -8.90
N PHE A 162 -2.40 -9.60 -9.01
CA PHE A 162 -1.99 -10.13 -10.30
C PHE A 162 -1.85 -11.65 -10.28
N THR A 163 -1.95 -12.25 -11.47
CA THR A 163 -1.54 -13.63 -11.75
C THR A 163 -0.19 -13.64 -12.46
N LYS A 164 0.53 -14.77 -12.46
CA LYS A 164 1.75 -14.95 -13.26
C LYS A 164 1.40 -15.13 -14.75
N SER A 165 0.79 -14.10 -15.35
CA SER A 165 0.36 -14.06 -16.75
C SER A 165 1.17 -13.08 -17.58
N ASP A 166 1.09 -13.22 -18.91
CA ASP A 166 1.72 -12.28 -19.85
C ASP A 166 1.16 -10.86 -19.74
N THR A 167 -0.15 -10.73 -19.45
CA THR A 167 -0.80 -9.43 -19.26
C THR A 167 -0.22 -8.71 -18.05
N ALA A 168 -0.18 -9.38 -16.89
CA ALA A 168 0.41 -8.82 -15.69
C ALA A 168 1.90 -8.49 -15.88
N LYS A 169 2.67 -9.39 -16.52
CA LYS A 169 4.07 -9.15 -16.84
C LYS A 169 4.28 -7.87 -17.65
N LYS A 170 3.44 -7.63 -18.67
CA LYS A 170 3.49 -6.40 -19.48
C LYS A 170 3.23 -5.15 -18.63
N VAL A 171 2.26 -5.20 -17.71
CA VAL A 171 2.00 -4.07 -16.78
C VAL A 171 3.24 -3.75 -15.97
N PHE A 172 3.86 -4.75 -15.31
CA PHE A 172 5.04 -4.53 -14.48
C PHE A 172 6.26 -4.06 -15.28
N ASN A 173 6.46 -4.58 -16.50
CA ASN A 173 7.52 -4.10 -17.40
C ASN A 173 7.31 -2.61 -17.78
N LEU A 174 6.07 -2.21 -18.06
CA LEU A 174 5.76 -0.79 -18.31
C LEU A 174 5.98 0.06 -17.07
N VAL A 175 5.61 -0.41 -15.88
CA VAL A 175 5.84 0.33 -14.63
C VAL A 175 7.33 0.55 -14.37
N GLU A 176 8.19 -0.46 -14.58
CA GLU A 176 9.65 -0.30 -14.49
C GLU A 176 10.17 0.68 -15.54
N HIS A 177 9.74 0.56 -16.79
CA HIS A 177 10.11 1.50 -17.85
C HIS A 177 9.71 2.94 -17.50
N ILE A 178 8.51 3.15 -16.96
CA ILE A 178 8.04 4.47 -16.52
C ILE A 178 8.89 4.99 -15.36
N LYS A 179 9.27 4.13 -14.43
CA LYS A 179 10.13 4.48 -13.29
C LYS A 179 11.51 4.95 -13.75
N GLU A 180 12.15 4.21 -14.67
CA GLU A 180 13.45 4.56 -15.26
C GLU A 180 13.39 5.90 -16.01
N ASN A 181 12.27 6.17 -16.67
CA ASN A 181 12.03 7.36 -17.47
C ASN A 181 11.06 8.35 -16.82
N TYR A 182 10.99 8.38 -15.49
CA TYR A 182 9.95 9.13 -14.75
C TYR A 182 9.92 10.62 -15.10
N ASN A 183 11.07 11.25 -15.30
CA ASN A 183 11.15 12.66 -15.69
C ASN A 183 10.46 12.97 -17.02
N TYR A 184 10.52 12.06 -17.99
CA TYR A 184 9.79 12.18 -19.25
C TYR A 184 8.28 12.03 -19.02
N TYR A 185 7.86 10.94 -18.37
CA TYR A 185 6.43 10.66 -18.18
C TYR A 185 5.73 11.71 -17.32
N ARG A 186 6.37 12.24 -16.29
CA ARG A 186 5.77 13.32 -15.49
C ARG A 186 5.50 14.60 -16.29
N LEU A 187 6.32 14.89 -17.30
CA LEU A 187 6.08 16.04 -18.19
C LEU A 187 4.93 15.76 -19.16
N VAL A 188 4.92 14.57 -19.79
CA VAL A 188 3.84 14.15 -20.70
C VAL A 188 2.47 14.18 -20.00
N TYR A 189 2.40 13.74 -18.75
CA TYR A 189 1.16 13.68 -17.96
C TYR A 189 0.98 14.89 -17.03
N SER A 190 1.71 15.97 -17.22
CA SER A 190 1.60 17.23 -16.44
C SER A 190 1.68 17.02 -14.91
N ILE A 191 2.47 16.03 -14.46
CA ILE A 191 2.66 15.73 -13.06
C ILE A 191 3.66 16.71 -12.46
N THR A 192 3.23 17.51 -11.48
CA THR A 192 4.08 18.50 -10.78
C THR A 192 5.04 17.85 -9.79
N GLU A 193 4.67 16.71 -9.19
CA GLU A 193 5.52 15.97 -8.24
C GLU A 193 6.76 15.41 -8.96
N LYS A 194 7.94 15.85 -8.51
CA LYS A 194 9.23 15.42 -9.08
C LYS A 194 9.69 14.05 -8.58
N LYS A 195 9.16 13.61 -7.43
CA LYS A 195 9.52 12.34 -6.83
C LYS A 195 8.66 11.23 -7.43
N PHE A 196 9.30 10.11 -7.71
CA PHE A 196 8.60 8.93 -8.18
C PHE A 196 7.51 8.48 -7.19
N ARG A 197 6.33 8.12 -7.71
CA ARG A 197 5.24 7.49 -6.96
C ARG A 197 4.77 6.25 -7.71
N ASN A 198 4.60 5.16 -6.97
CA ASN A 198 4.04 3.92 -7.52
C ASN A 198 2.67 4.16 -8.14
N ASP A 199 1.78 4.91 -7.47
CA ASP A 199 0.43 5.23 -7.95
C ASP A 199 0.44 5.84 -9.35
N PHE A 200 1.32 6.81 -9.59
CA PHE A 200 1.44 7.45 -10.89
C PHE A 200 1.97 6.49 -11.96
N ALA A 201 2.99 5.70 -11.63
CA ALA A 201 3.56 4.76 -12.59
C ALA A 201 2.57 3.67 -12.99
N PHE A 202 1.83 3.10 -12.03
CA PHE A 202 0.78 2.13 -12.32
C PHE A 202 -0.38 2.76 -13.10
N SER A 203 -0.80 3.98 -12.77
CA SER A 203 -1.86 4.68 -13.51
C SER A 203 -1.48 4.91 -14.97
N ILE A 204 -0.25 5.35 -15.23
CA ILE A 204 0.26 5.54 -16.59
C ILE A 204 0.36 4.20 -17.33
N ALA A 205 0.89 3.15 -16.68
CA ALA A 205 0.99 1.82 -17.28
C ALA A 205 -0.39 1.26 -17.66
N VAL A 206 -1.40 1.41 -16.80
CA VAL A 206 -2.79 1.04 -17.08
C VAL A 206 -3.33 1.82 -18.29
N HIS A 207 -3.10 3.13 -18.35
CA HIS A 207 -3.53 3.95 -19.48
C HIS A 207 -2.89 3.52 -20.80
N MET A 208 -1.59 3.21 -20.79
CA MET A 208 -0.88 2.70 -21.97
C MET A 208 -1.42 1.32 -22.40
N MET A 209 -1.65 0.41 -21.45
CA MET A 209 -2.23 -0.92 -21.72
C MET A 209 -3.64 -0.85 -22.32
N ARG A 210 -4.39 0.21 -22.04
CA ARG A 210 -5.72 0.50 -22.62
C ARG A 210 -5.64 1.08 -24.02
N GLY A 211 -4.46 1.29 -24.60
CA GLY A 211 -4.29 1.99 -25.85
C GLY A 211 -4.61 3.49 -25.77
N PHE A 212 -4.35 4.09 -24.61
CA PHE A 212 -4.58 5.53 -24.35
C PHE A 212 -6.05 5.95 -24.34
N VAL A 213 -6.98 5.05 -23.99
CA VAL A 213 -8.41 5.31 -23.89
C VAL A 213 -8.87 5.25 -22.44
N GLU A 214 -9.76 6.18 -22.02
CA GLU A 214 -10.31 6.20 -20.66
C GLU A 214 -11.45 5.18 -20.46
N ASP A 215 -12.31 4.99 -21.43
CA ASP A 215 -13.52 4.17 -21.35
C ASP A 215 -13.25 2.67 -21.58
N SER A 216 -12.33 2.11 -20.82
CA SER A 216 -12.06 0.67 -20.84
C SER A 216 -12.55 0.01 -19.55
N HIS A 217 -13.10 -1.18 -19.66
CA HIS A 217 -13.48 -2.00 -18.51
C HIS A 217 -12.28 -2.70 -17.84
N TRP A 218 -11.08 -2.56 -18.40
CA TRP A 218 -9.84 -3.10 -17.85
C TRP A 218 -8.96 -1.99 -17.24
N PRO A 219 -8.28 -2.21 -16.14
CA PRO A 219 -8.38 -3.38 -15.26
C PRO A 219 -9.67 -3.33 -14.44
N THR A 220 -10.16 -4.50 -14.04
CA THR A 220 -11.23 -4.59 -13.04
C THR A 220 -10.74 -3.96 -11.74
N THR A 221 -11.59 -3.17 -11.09
CA THR A 221 -11.27 -2.60 -9.79
C THR A 221 -11.31 -3.66 -8.70
N LEU A 222 -10.42 -3.53 -7.73
CA LEU A 222 -10.37 -4.46 -6.60
C LEU A 222 -11.68 -4.44 -5.78
N PRO A 223 -12.19 -5.60 -5.37
CA PRO A 223 -13.38 -5.71 -4.53
C PRO A 223 -13.07 -5.32 -3.06
N SER A 224 -12.66 -4.09 -2.84
CA SER A 224 -12.29 -3.59 -1.51
C SER A 224 -12.88 -2.21 -1.26
N ASP A 225 -13.55 -2.06 -0.12
CA ASP A 225 -13.93 -0.75 0.40
C ASP A 225 -12.74 -0.19 1.19
N MET A 226 -11.79 0.41 0.50
CA MET A 226 -10.61 1.00 1.14
C MET A 226 -10.96 2.35 1.76
N TRP A 227 -10.68 2.49 3.05
CA TRP A 227 -10.69 3.76 3.76
C TRP A 227 -9.28 4.31 3.87
N VAL A 228 -9.11 5.59 3.60
CA VAL A 228 -7.79 6.25 3.62
C VAL A 228 -7.81 7.35 4.67
N SER A 229 -6.86 7.30 5.59
CA SER A 229 -6.58 8.39 6.51
C SER A 229 -5.61 9.39 5.88
N THR A 230 -5.46 10.54 6.50
CA THR A 230 -4.34 11.45 6.22
C THR A 230 -3.19 11.18 7.20
N ASP A 231 -2.01 11.69 6.91
CA ASP A 231 -0.86 11.64 7.81
C ASP A 231 -1.01 12.50 9.08
N LYS A 232 -2.06 13.32 9.13
CA LYS A 232 -2.45 14.10 10.32
C LYS A 232 -3.44 13.36 11.22
N ASP A 233 -4.14 12.35 10.70
CA ASP A 233 -5.06 11.54 11.49
C ASP A 233 -4.27 10.62 12.43
N ILE A 234 -4.88 10.24 13.54
CA ILE A 234 -4.22 9.45 14.59
C ILE A 234 -4.96 8.13 14.80
N LEU A 235 -4.26 7.01 14.65
CA LEU A 235 -4.79 5.70 15.02
C LEU A 235 -4.81 5.56 16.54
N ILE A 236 -5.98 5.27 17.11
CA ILE A 236 -6.18 5.08 18.56
C ILE A 236 -6.24 3.60 18.93
N ASP A 237 -7.01 2.82 18.14
CA ASP A 237 -7.28 1.41 18.46
C ASP A 237 -7.69 0.64 17.19
N ALA A 238 -7.36 -0.65 17.13
CA ALA A 238 -7.75 -1.54 16.04
C ALA A 238 -8.01 -2.97 16.55
N LYS A 239 -9.09 -3.15 17.30
CA LYS A 239 -9.49 -4.45 17.87
C LYS A 239 -10.48 -5.19 16.99
N GLY A 240 -10.14 -6.43 16.61
CA GLY A 240 -10.96 -7.21 15.68
C GLY A 240 -11.19 -6.42 14.39
N SER A 241 -12.42 -6.37 13.90
CA SER A 241 -12.79 -5.59 12.72
C SER A 241 -13.08 -4.10 12.98
N LYS A 242 -12.93 -3.64 14.23
CA LYS A 242 -13.23 -2.26 14.63
C LYS A 242 -11.96 -1.43 14.71
N ILE A 243 -11.96 -0.29 14.02
CA ILE A 243 -10.85 0.68 14.01
C ILE A 243 -11.36 2.00 14.57
N LYS A 244 -10.62 2.59 15.50
CA LYS A 244 -10.89 3.91 16.06
C LYS A 244 -9.78 4.87 15.70
N MET A 245 -10.14 6.01 15.16
CA MET A 245 -9.20 7.07 14.77
C MET A 245 -9.66 8.43 15.26
N LEU A 246 -8.73 9.35 15.42
CA LEU A 246 -9.01 10.77 15.47
C LEU A 246 -8.73 11.34 14.08
N ALA A 247 -9.78 11.75 13.39
CA ALA A 247 -9.70 12.39 12.09
C ALA A 247 -9.47 13.89 12.27
N HIS A 248 -8.44 14.42 11.62
CA HIS A 248 -8.16 15.85 11.61
C HIS A 248 -9.15 16.59 10.73
N GLN A 249 -9.85 17.55 11.28
CA GLN A 249 -10.80 18.40 10.56
C GLN A 249 -10.58 19.86 10.95
N ASP A 250 -10.21 20.69 9.97
CA ASP A 250 -9.86 22.10 10.14
C ASP A 250 -8.74 22.32 11.19
N TYR A 251 -9.08 22.64 12.43
CA TYR A 251 -8.14 22.88 13.53
C TYR A 251 -8.33 21.91 14.70
N ASP A 252 -9.21 20.90 14.57
CA ASP A 252 -9.58 20.00 15.64
C ASP A 252 -9.60 18.54 15.20
N TYR A 253 -9.88 17.65 16.11
CA TYR A 253 -9.99 16.21 15.89
C TYR A 253 -11.38 15.71 16.19
N THR A 254 -11.91 14.91 15.27
CA THR A 254 -13.18 14.19 15.45
C THR A 254 -12.93 12.71 15.59
N ALA A 255 -13.56 12.06 16.59
CA ALA A 255 -13.46 10.62 16.76
C ALA A 255 -14.29 9.88 15.69
N VAL A 256 -13.62 9.00 14.93
CA VAL A 256 -14.23 8.16 13.91
C VAL A 256 -14.10 6.69 14.30
N LYS A 257 -15.17 5.93 14.09
CA LYS A 257 -15.20 4.47 14.27
C LYS A 257 -15.56 3.83 12.94
N LEU A 258 -14.70 2.93 12.48
CA LEU A 258 -14.92 2.10 11.31
C LEU A 258 -15.14 0.66 11.76
N THR A 259 -15.98 -0.08 11.05
CA THR A 259 -16.22 -1.52 11.30
C THR A 259 -16.19 -2.24 9.96
N ASP A 260 -15.52 -3.38 9.92
CA ASP A 260 -15.34 -4.22 8.72
C ASP A 260 -14.79 -3.46 7.51
N ALA A 261 -13.91 -2.47 7.77
CA ALA A 261 -13.35 -1.57 6.78
C ALA A 261 -11.84 -1.76 6.67
N THR A 262 -11.35 -2.09 5.48
CA THR A 262 -9.92 -2.09 5.19
C THR A 262 -9.40 -0.65 5.19
N THR A 263 -8.44 -0.32 6.07
CA THR A 263 -8.04 1.05 6.33
C THR A 263 -6.55 1.27 6.08
N HIS A 264 -6.22 2.23 5.21
CA HIS A 264 -4.85 2.68 4.95
C HIS A 264 -4.49 3.80 5.94
N VAL A 265 -3.58 3.51 6.87
CA VAL A 265 -3.16 4.43 7.94
C VAL A 265 -1.93 5.21 7.49
N MET A 266 -2.13 6.47 7.05
CA MET A 266 -1.05 7.31 6.53
C MET A 266 -0.08 7.82 7.62
N ASN A 267 -0.56 8.03 8.85
CA ASN A 267 0.29 8.41 9.99
C ASN A 267 1.06 7.20 10.52
N LYS A 268 2.29 7.05 10.04
CA LYS A 268 3.18 5.92 10.38
C LYS A 268 3.62 5.93 11.85
N PHE A 269 3.72 7.10 12.48
CA PHE A 269 4.11 7.23 13.88
C PHE A 269 3.01 6.73 14.80
N SER A 270 1.75 7.16 14.57
CA SER A 270 0.62 6.67 15.37
C SER A 270 0.39 5.17 15.18
N LEU A 271 0.59 4.65 13.96
CA LEU A 271 0.55 3.21 13.68
C LEU A 271 1.64 2.45 14.43
N ASN A 272 2.89 2.92 14.40
CA ASN A 272 4.00 2.31 15.13
C ASN A 272 3.73 2.29 16.64
N SER A 273 3.27 3.43 17.20
CA SER A 273 2.94 3.53 18.62
C SER A 273 1.79 2.61 19.05
N PHE A 274 0.82 2.41 18.16
CA PHE A 274 -0.25 1.44 18.38
C PHE A 274 0.29 0.00 18.37
N ILE A 275 1.11 -0.36 17.37
CA ILE A 275 1.66 -1.71 17.25
C ILE A 275 2.60 -2.05 18.41
N ASP A 276 3.35 -1.08 18.96
CA ASP A 276 4.20 -1.30 20.14
C ASP A 276 3.39 -1.81 21.33
N LYS A 277 2.18 -1.27 21.53
CA LYS A 277 1.27 -1.74 22.60
C LYS A 277 0.74 -3.14 22.31
N GLU A 278 0.43 -3.46 21.05
CA GLU A 278 -0.08 -4.78 20.64
C GLU A 278 0.98 -5.88 20.73
N PHE A 279 2.26 -5.55 20.58
CA PHE A 279 3.38 -6.50 20.63
C PHE A 279 4.02 -6.61 22.02
N THR A 280 3.57 -5.83 23.01
CA THR A 280 4.08 -5.94 24.40
C THR A 280 3.80 -7.33 24.99
N ASP A 281 2.77 -8.02 24.49
CA ASP A 281 2.30 -9.32 24.98
C ASP A 281 2.72 -10.50 24.05
N GLU A 282 3.49 -10.27 22.97
CA GLU A 282 3.96 -11.31 22.02
C GLU A 282 5.36 -11.86 22.36
#